data_ef34c24e7524cf649b6f01ac0d8a3c5c
#
_entry.id   ef34c24e7524cf649b6f01ac0d8a3c5c
#
_cell.length_a   1.000
_cell.length_b   1.000
_cell.length_c   1.000
_cell.angle_alpha   90.00
_cell.angle_beta   90.00
_cell.angle_gamma   90.00
#
_symmetry.space_group_name_H-M   'P 1'
#
loop_
_entity.id
_entity.type
_entity.pdbx_description
1 polymer ?
#
loop_
_entity_poly.entity_id
_entity_poly.type
_entity_poly.pdbx_seq_one_letter_code
_entity_poly.pdbx_strand_id
1 'polypeptide(L)'
;MKAGRRLGRKVTLLLAVVVVVVGGLAGCAAMMGEPEPTLYKRLGGRDGIALVVDDFVANVVADARVNARFKGMQPPAVFKLKSNLSDQICDATGGPCSYLGRDMKTAHKGMNITDAEWNATVENLVKALDKHRAGGKEKSELLGVLGPMKGAIVGQ
;
A
#
# COMPACT_ATOMS: atom_id res chain seq x y z
N MET A 1 54.23 -26.33 -54.85
CA MET A 1 53.91 -25.20 -53.96
C MET A 1 52.38 -25.20 -53.67
N LYS A 2 51.92 -25.97 -52.70
CA LYS A 2 50.52 -26.00 -52.24
C LYS A 2 50.49 -26.33 -50.71
N ALA A 3 50.78 -25.33 -49.90
CA ALA A 3 50.65 -25.51 -48.43
C ALA A 3 50.23 -24.19 -47.80
N GLY A 4 48.97 -23.80 -47.97
CA GLY A 4 48.53 -22.52 -47.43
C GLY A 4 47.01 -22.42 -47.14
N ARG A 5 46.23 -23.48 -47.32
CA ARG A 5 44.79 -23.37 -47.32
C ARG A 5 44.03 -24.17 -46.20
N ARG A 6 44.78 -24.81 -45.29
CA ARG A 6 44.15 -25.63 -44.23
C ARG A 6 44.12 -24.98 -42.84
N LEU A 7 44.81 -23.88 -42.65
CA LEU A 7 44.84 -23.20 -41.33
C LEU A 7 43.63 -22.28 -41.08
N GLY A 8 43.11 -21.67 -42.16
CA GLY A 8 41.96 -20.76 -42.04
C GLY A 8 40.63 -21.37 -41.63
N ARG A 9 40.38 -22.67 -42.02
CA ARG A 9 39.10 -23.35 -41.72
C ARG A 9 38.95 -23.77 -40.26
N LYS A 10 40.06 -24.11 -39.59
CA LYS A 10 40.03 -24.53 -38.17
C LYS A 10 39.90 -23.35 -37.22
N VAL A 11 40.51 -22.21 -37.57
CA VAL A 11 40.42 -20.98 -36.79
C VAL A 11 39.01 -20.36 -36.88
N THR A 12 38.41 -20.39 -38.10
CA THR A 12 37.03 -19.88 -38.29
C THR A 12 35.99 -20.74 -37.57
N LEU A 13 36.18 -22.04 -37.46
CA LEU A 13 35.27 -22.94 -36.77
C LEU A 13 35.35 -22.78 -35.23
N LEU A 14 36.55 -22.54 -34.70
CA LEU A 14 36.77 -22.27 -33.28
C LEU A 14 36.17 -20.92 -32.85
N LEU A 15 36.24 -19.89 -33.67
CA LEU A 15 35.62 -18.57 -33.39
C LEU A 15 34.10 -18.68 -33.44
N ALA A 16 33.51 -19.46 -34.33
CA ALA A 16 32.05 -19.64 -34.39
C ALA A 16 31.48 -20.36 -33.13
N VAL A 17 32.22 -21.33 -32.59
CA VAL A 17 31.79 -22.06 -31.37
C VAL A 17 31.89 -21.18 -30.13
N VAL A 18 32.89 -20.31 -30.01
CA VAL A 18 33.05 -19.41 -28.88
C VAL A 18 31.95 -18.35 -28.85
N VAL A 19 31.52 -17.83 -30.01
CA VAL A 19 30.43 -16.82 -30.08
C VAL A 19 29.06 -17.42 -29.66
N VAL A 20 28.81 -18.70 -29.99
CA VAL A 20 27.56 -19.38 -29.62
C VAL A 20 27.50 -19.68 -28.10
N VAL A 21 28.62 -19.96 -27.44
CA VAL A 21 28.66 -20.24 -26.00
C VAL A 21 28.53 -18.98 -25.17
N VAL A 22 29.04 -17.83 -25.63
CA VAL A 22 28.88 -16.52 -24.90
C VAL A 22 27.48 -15.92 -25.06
N GLY A 23 26.80 -16.21 -26.19
CA GLY A 23 25.40 -15.74 -26.41
C GLY A 23 24.35 -16.48 -25.57
N GLY A 24 24.65 -17.69 -25.06
CA GLY A 24 23.71 -18.54 -24.34
C GLY A 24 23.53 -18.21 -22.85
N LEU A 25 24.41 -17.41 -22.24
CA LEU A 25 24.35 -17.05 -20.80
C LEU A 25 23.66 -15.75 -20.50
N ALA A 26 23.31 -14.95 -21.49
CA ALA A 26 22.63 -13.66 -21.31
C ALA A 26 21.08 -13.78 -21.21
N GLY A 27 20.52 -14.97 -21.41
CA GLY A 27 19.07 -15.19 -21.55
C GLY A 27 18.30 -15.44 -20.25
N CYS A 28 18.94 -15.67 -19.11
CA CYS A 28 18.23 -16.04 -17.87
C CYS A 28 18.00 -14.90 -16.86
N ALA A 29 18.49 -13.70 -17.11
CA ALA A 29 18.34 -12.56 -16.19
C ALA A 29 17.05 -11.75 -16.42
N ALA A 30 16.26 -12.04 -17.46
CA ALA A 30 15.13 -11.19 -17.88
C ALA A 30 13.75 -11.68 -17.41
N MET A 31 13.65 -12.65 -16.50
CA MET A 31 12.37 -13.18 -16.03
C MET A 31 12.08 -12.95 -14.54
N MET A 32 12.87 -12.13 -13.86
CA MET A 32 12.44 -11.59 -12.57
C MET A 32 11.64 -10.32 -12.87
N GLY A 33 10.30 -10.46 -13.00
CA GLY A 33 9.40 -9.33 -13.06
C GLY A 33 9.70 -8.42 -11.88
N GLU A 34 9.67 -7.09 -12.08
CA GLU A 34 9.79 -6.16 -10.97
C GLU A 34 8.78 -6.54 -9.87
N PRO A 35 9.18 -6.53 -8.60
CA PRO A 35 8.25 -6.83 -7.51
C PRO A 35 7.07 -5.86 -7.58
N GLU A 36 5.86 -6.41 -7.46
CA GLU A 36 4.62 -5.63 -7.44
C GLU A 36 4.75 -4.46 -6.46
N PRO A 37 4.32 -3.26 -6.84
CA PRO A 37 4.40 -2.11 -5.94
C PRO A 37 3.56 -2.36 -4.68
N THR A 38 4.09 -1.96 -3.52
CA THR A 38 3.38 -2.07 -2.23
C THR A 38 2.01 -1.39 -2.30
N LEU A 39 1.07 -1.79 -1.43
CA LEU A 39 -0.24 -1.13 -1.33
C LEU A 39 -0.08 0.38 -1.07
N TYR A 40 0.90 0.77 -0.25
CA TYR A 40 1.27 2.17 -0.04
C TYR A 40 1.50 2.93 -1.35
N LYS A 41 2.31 2.36 -2.25
CA LYS A 41 2.59 2.99 -3.56
C LYS A 41 1.35 3.04 -4.45
N ARG A 42 0.54 1.98 -4.46
CA ARG A 42 -0.70 1.92 -5.25
C ARG A 42 -1.79 2.87 -4.73
N LEU A 43 -1.77 3.21 -3.44
CA LEU A 43 -2.64 4.24 -2.85
C LEU A 43 -2.14 5.68 -3.10
N GLY A 44 -1.08 5.86 -3.89
CA GLY A 44 -0.51 7.17 -4.20
C GLY A 44 0.50 7.69 -3.18
N GLY A 45 1.07 6.80 -2.36
CA GLY A 45 2.04 7.16 -1.35
C GLY A 45 1.46 8.04 -0.24
N ARG A 46 2.32 8.82 0.41
CA ARG A 46 1.91 9.68 1.54
C ARG A 46 0.85 10.70 1.13
N ASP A 47 0.99 11.31 -0.03
CA ASP A 47 0.06 12.36 -0.49
C ASP A 47 -1.32 11.77 -0.84
N GLY A 48 -1.36 10.63 -1.53
CA GLY A 48 -2.61 9.94 -1.83
C GLY A 48 -3.34 9.50 -0.57
N ILE A 49 -2.62 8.94 0.41
CA ILE A 49 -3.18 8.55 1.72
C ILE A 49 -3.72 9.78 2.46
N ALA A 50 -2.99 10.91 2.46
CA ALA A 50 -3.44 12.14 3.13
C ALA A 50 -4.76 12.66 2.54
N LEU A 51 -4.91 12.64 1.21
CA LEU A 51 -6.16 13.02 0.53
C LEU A 51 -7.33 12.10 0.91
N VAL A 52 -7.09 10.78 0.94
CA VAL A 52 -8.11 9.80 1.38
C VAL A 52 -8.51 10.05 2.83
N VAL A 53 -7.55 10.29 3.73
CA VAL A 53 -7.80 10.56 5.15
C VAL A 53 -8.55 11.88 5.34
N ASP A 54 -8.26 12.91 4.56
CA ASP A 54 -8.97 14.19 4.61
C ASP A 54 -10.46 14.01 4.30
N ASP A 55 -10.76 13.31 3.22
CA ASP A 55 -12.15 13.04 2.84
C ASP A 55 -12.84 12.04 3.78
N PHE A 56 -12.12 11.04 4.26
CA PHE A 56 -12.64 10.11 5.26
C PHE A 56 -13.08 10.84 6.54
N VAL A 57 -12.23 11.71 7.08
CA VAL A 57 -12.56 12.50 8.27
C VAL A 57 -13.74 13.44 8.00
N ALA A 58 -13.79 14.06 6.82
CA ALA A 58 -14.93 14.89 6.43
C ALA A 58 -16.23 14.05 6.36
N ASN A 59 -16.18 12.85 5.79
CA ASN A 59 -17.32 11.95 5.70
C ASN A 59 -17.85 11.53 7.09
N VAL A 60 -16.97 11.09 8.01
CA VAL A 60 -17.41 10.66 9.36
C VAL A 60 -17.97 11.84 10.19
N VAL A 61 -17.45 13.04 10.01
CA VAL A 61 -17.98 14.25 10.66
C VAL A 61 -19.37 14.61 10.12
N ALA A 62 -19.64 14.34 8.85
CA ALA A 62 -20.94 14.60 8.22
C ALA A 62 -21.97 13.49 8.49
N ASP A 63 -21.55 12.26 8.79
CA ASP A 63 -22.42 11.10 8.95
C ASP A 63 -23.07 11.05 10.34
N ALA A 64 -24.38 11.26 10.41
CA ALA A 64 -25.13 11.27 11.68
C ALA A 64 -25.00 9.97 12.50
N ARG A 65 -24.63 8.85 11.88
CA ARG A 65 -24.45 7.55 12.57
C ARG A 65 -23.20 7.52 13.46
N VAL A 66 -22.20 8.36 13.16
CA VAL A 66 -20.90 8.37 13.85
C VAL A 66 -20.42 9.75 14.27
N ASN A 67 -21.01 10.84 13.77
CA ASN A 67 -20.50 12.19 13.97
C ASN A 67 -20.47 12.64 15.43
N ALA A 68 -21.30 12.05 16.30
CA ALA A 68 -21.31 12.36 17.73
C ALA A 68 -19.90 12.17 18.37
N ARG A 69 -19.09 11.30 17.84
CA ARG A 69 -17.71 11.02 18.30
C ARG A 69 -16.74 12.16 18.00
N PHE A 70 -17.05 12.99 17.00
CA PHE A 70 -16.21 14.08 16.50
C PHE A 70 -16.72 15.48 16.91
N LYS A 71 -17.93 15.56 17.48
CA LYS A 71 -18.51 16.83 17.94
C LYS A 71 -17.62 17.49 18.98
N GLY A 72 -17.31 18.77 18.77
CA GLY A 72 -16.49 19.55 19.70
C GLY A 72 -14.97 19.34 19.55
N MET A 73 -14.51 18.51 18.64
CA MET A 73 -13.08 18.40 18.37
C MET A 73 -12.53 19.73 17.84
N GLN A 74 -11.53 20.26 18.55
CA GLN A 74 -10.83 21.48 18.14
C GLN A 74 -9.87 21.21 16.98
N PRO A 75 -9.55 22.22 16.14
CA PRO A 75 -8.67 22.03 14.97
C PRO A 75 -7.35 21.31 15.25
N PRO A 76 -6.62 21.54 16.34
CA PRO A 76 -5.40 20.78 16.64
C PRO A 76 -5.65 19.28 16.85
N ALA A 77 -6.79 18.91 17.47
CA ALA A 77 -7.15 17.50 17.67
C ALA A 77 -7.54 16.83 16.36
N VAL A 78 -8.25 17.53 15.48
CA VAL A 78 -8.57 17.06 14.13
C VAL A 78 -7.30 16.84 13.30
N PHE A 79 -6.36 17.78 13.35
CA PHE A 79 -5.07 17.64 12.68
C PHE A 79 -4.30 16.41 13.18
N LYS A 80 -4.22 16.24 14.50
CA LYS A 80 -3.57 15.08 15.11
C LYS A 80 -4.24 13.76 14.71
N LEU A 81 -5.57 13.72 14.67
CA LEU A 81 -6.33 12.55 14.20
C LEU A 81 -5.94 12.20 12.76
N LYS A 82 -5.97 13.18 11.85
CA LYS A 82 -5.61 12.97 10.44
C LYS A 82 -4.16 12.50 10.29
N SER A 83 -3.21 13.11 11.02
CA SER A 83 -1.81 12.69 11.00
C SER A 83 -1.65 11.25 11.46
N ASN A 84 -2.25 10.88 12.60
CA ASN A 84 -2.18 9.52 13.12
C ASN A 84 -2.80 8.48 12.16
N LEU A 85 -3.94 8.80 11.55
CA LEU A 85 -4.58 7.92 10.56
C LEU A 85 -3.70 7.75 9.31
N SER A 86 -3.10 8.83 8.83
CA SER A 86 -2.20 8.78 7.67
C SER A 86 -0.95 7.95 7.96
N ASP A 87 -0.35 8.13 9.14
CA ASP A 87 0.82 7.34 9.55
C ASP A 87 0.47 5.86 9.75
N GLN A 88 -0.70 5.56 10.34
CA GLN A 88 -1.18 4.19 10.54
C GLN A 88 -1.43 3.47 9.21
N ILE A 89 -2.10 4.14 8.25
CA ILE A 89 -2.34 3.55 6.92
C ILE A 89 -1.02 3.38 6.18
N CYS A 90 -0.13 4.37 6.22
CA CYS A 90 1.17 4.32 5.58
C CYS A 90 2.01 3.14 6.11
N ASP A 91 2.13 2.98 7.43
CA ASP A 91 2.85 1.89 8.10
C ASP A 91 2.24 0.53 7.72
N ALA A 92 0.93 0.39 7.88
CA ALA A 92 0.20 -0.85 7.64
C ALA A 92 0.19 -1.29 6.16
N THR A 93 0.47 -0.38 5.21
CA THR A 93 0.47 -0.67 3.76
C THR A 93 1.87 -0.81 3.15
N GLY A 94 2.91 -0.87 4.00
CA GLY A 94 4.30 -1.04 3.58
C GLY A 94 4.95 0.25 3.08
N GLY A 95 4.52 1.39 3.62
CA GLY A 95 5.17 2.69 3.45
C GLY A 95 6.34 2.90 4.42
N PRO A 96 7.11 4.00 4.25
CA PRO A 96 8.28 4.30 5.07
C PRO A 96 7.94 5.02 6.39
N CYS A 97 6.68 4.98 6.83
CA CYS A 97 6.21 5.62 8.05
C CYS A 97 6.25 4.64 9.22
N SER A 98 6.16 5.18 10.44
CA SER A 98 5.92 4.41 11.65
C SER A 98 4.74 5.01 12.41
N TYR A 99 3.76 4.20 12.76
CA TYR A 99 2.66 4.63 13.60
C TYR A 99 3.11 4.76 15.06
N LEU A 100 3.21 5.97 15.54
CA LEU A 100 3.63 6.29 16.91
C LEU A 100 2.45 6.71 17.82
N GLY A 101 1.22 6.51 17.35
CA GLY A 101 0.02 6.77 18.13
C GLY A 101 -0.22 5.72 19.22
N ARG A 102 -1.30 5.90 19.99
CA ARG A 102 -1.74 4.91 20.97
C ARG A 102 -2.23 3.65 20.25
N ASP A 103 -2.05 2.46 20.85
CA ASP A 103 -2.69 1.25 20.36
C ASP A 103 -4.22 1.41 20.32
N MET A 104 -4.89 0.62 19.48
CA MET A 104 -6.32 0.79 19.23
C MET A 104 -7.18 0.61 20.45
N LYS A 105 -6.84 -0.32 21.33
CA LYS A 105 -7.59 -0.55 22.58
C LYS A 105 -7.50 0.65 23.51
N THR A 106 -6.30 1.18 23.71
CA THR A 106 -6.05 2.37 24.53
C THR A 106 -6.68 3.63 23.91
N ALA A 107 -6.61 3.77 22.59
CA ALA A 107 -7.16 4.92 21.87
C ALA A 107 -8.69 5.00 21.96
N HIS A 108 -9.37 3.85 22.04
CA HIS A 108 -10.84 3.76 22.01
C HIS A 108 -11.45 3.39 23.37
N LYS A 109 -10.63 3.26 24.42
CA LYS A 109 -11.09 2.92 25.77
C LYS A 109 -12.17 3.87 26.28
N GLY A 110 -13.28 3.32 26.73
CA GLY A 110 -14.42 4.06 27.25
C GLY A 110 -15.32 4.70 26.18
N MET A 111 -15.03 4.47 24.89
CA MET A 111 -15.87 5.01 23.83
C MET A 111 -17.10 4.14 23.54
N ASN A 112 -17.11 2.87 23.93
CA ASN A 112 -18.20 1.93 23.69
C ASN A 112 -18.71 1.94 22.23
N ILE A 113 -17.78 1.91 21.29
CA ILE A 113 -18.09 1.92 19.84
C ILE A 113 -18.88 0.66 19.50
N THR A 114 -20.01 0.83 18.84
CA THR A 114 -20.87 -0.26 18.41
C THR A 114 -20.44 -0.85 17.07
N ASP A 115 -20.90 -2.08 16.75
CA ASP A 115 -20.74 -2.68 15.42
C ASP A 115 -21.36 -1.79 14.32
N ALA A 116 -22.48 -1.14 14.59
CA ALA A 116 -23.12 -0.24 13.63
C ALA A 116 -22.25 0.99 13.32
N GLU A 117 -21.63 1.60 14.34
CA GLU A 117 -20.70 2.72 14.17
C GLU A 117 -19.43 2.27 13.44
N TRP A 118 -18.91 1.09 13.76
CA TRP A 118 -17.80 0.51 13.02
C TRP A 118 -18.11 0.36 11.54
N ASN A 119 -19.24 -0.27 11.20
CA ASN A 119 -19.64 -0.48 9.82
C ASN A 119 -19.84 0.86 9.09
N ALA A 120 -20.49 1.84 9.71
CA ALA A 120 -20.64 3.18 9.14
C ALA A 120 -19.28 3.85 8.90
N THR A 121 -18.31 3.65 9.79
CA THR A 121 -16.94 4.17 9.64
C THR A 121 -16.24 3.53 8.44
N VAL A 122 -16.35 2.22 8.28
CA VAL A 122 -15.80 1.49 7.12
C VAL A 122 -16.44 1.98 5.81
N GLU A 123 -17.77 2.17 5.78
CA GLU A 123 -18.45 2.73 4.60
C GLU A 123 -17.93 4.12 4.23
N ASN A 124 -17.67 4.96 5.22
CA ASN A 124 -17.12 6.30 4.98
C ASN A 124 -15.68 6.27 4.45
N LEU A 125 -14.87 5.30 4.89
CA LEU A 125 -13.54 5.06 4.33
C LEU A 125 -13.64 4.60 2.87
N VAL A 126 -14.53 3.66 2.57
CA VAL A 126 -14.76 3.19 1.19
C VAL A 126 -15.17 4.34 0.28
N LYS A 127 -16.08 5.22 0.72
CA LYS A 127 -16.47 6.43 -0.05
C LYS A 127 -15.28 7.34 -0.35
N ALA A 128 -14.39 7.54 0.63
CA ALA A 128 -13.19 8.34 0.42
C ALA A 128 -12.25 7.68 -0.60
N LEU A 129 -12.04 6.36 -0.50
CA LEU A 129 -11.24 5.60 -1.46
C LEU A 129 -11.83 5.65 -2.88
N ASP A 130 -13.14 5.54 -3.02
CA ASP A 130 -13.83 5.65 -4.32
C ASP A 130 -13.64 7.03 -4.95
N LYS A 131 -13.74 8.10 -4.14
CA LYS A 131 -13.49 9.48 -4.60
C LYS A 131 -12.08 9.63 -5.18
N HIS A 132 -11.09 9.00 -4.57
CA HIS A 132 -9.70 9.00 -5.02
C HIS A 132 -9.37 7.86 -6.01
N ARG A 133 -10.41 7.18 -6.56
CA ARG A 133 -10.28 6.15 -7.60
C ARG A 133 -9.43 4.95 -7.21
N ALA A 134 -9.36 4.63 -5.92
CA ALA A 134 -8.73 3.39 -5.48
C ALA A 134 -9.46 2.19 -6.08
N GLY A 135 -8.71 1.26 -6.67
CA GLY A 135 -9.26 0.07 -7.30
C GLY A 135 -9.88 -0.90 -6.29
N GLY A 136 -10.62 -1.90 -6.80
CA GLY A 136 -11.21 -2.93 -5.93
C GLY A 136 -10.16 -3.73 -5.15
N LYS A 137 -9.00 -3.99 -5.76
CA LYS A 137 -7.86 -4.67 -5.13
C LYS A 137 -7.33 -3.85 -3.94
N GLU A 138 -7.05 -2.56 -4.15
CA GLU A 138 -6.54 -1.65 -3.12
C GLU A 138 -7.51 -1.52 -1.94
N LYS A 139 -8.81 -1.37 -2.23
CA LYS A 139 -9.85 -1.32 -1.18
C LYS A 139 -9.89 -2.60 -0.37
N SER A 140 -9.91 -3.76 -1.03
CA SER A 140 -9.94 -5.06 -0.37
C SER A 140 -8.70 -5.30 0.49
N GLU A 141 -7.52 -4.99 -0.02
CA GLU A 141 -6.26 -5.12 0.73
C GLU A 141 -6.22 -4.19 1.94
N LEU A 142 -6.60 -2.91 1.79
CA LEU A 142 -6.63 -1.97 2.91
C LEU A 142 -7.63 -2.39 3.99
N LEU A 143 -8.83 -2.81 3.60
CA LEU A 143 -9.82 -3.32 4.55
C LEU A 143 -9.36 -4.62 5.22
N GLY A 144 -8.61 -5.46 4.51
CA GLY A 144 -7.99 -6.66 5.07
C GLY A 144 -6.94 -6.37 6.14
N VAL A 145 -6.22 -5.27 6.00
CA VAL A 145 -5.22 -4.81 6.99
C VAL A 145 -5.87 -4.12 8.20
N LEU A 146 -6.90 -3.30 7.98
CA LEU A 146 -7.56 -2.55 9.05
C LEU A 146 -8.64 -3.36 9.79
N GLY A 147 -9.29 -4.29 9.09
CA GLY A 147 -10.39 -5.10 9.64
C GLY A 147 -10.06 -5.84 10.95
N PRO A 148 -8.89 -6.46 11.10
CA PRO A 148 -8.48 -7.11 12.34
C PRO A 148 -8.44 -6.19 13.57
N MET A 149 -8.34 -4.86 13.38
CA MET A 149 -8.36 -3.89 14.48
C MET A 149 -9.74 -3.77 15.15
N LYS A 150 -10.82 -4.25 14.51
CA LYS A 150 -12.20 -4.17 15.03
C LYS A 150 -12.32 -4.63 16.46
N GLY A 151 -11.72 -5.78 16.82
CA GLY A 151 -11.80 -6.34 18.16
C GLY A 151 -11.14 -5.49 19.25
N ALA A 152 -10.21 -4.61 18.87
CA ALA A 152 -9.57 -3.65 19.77
C ALA A 152 -10.26 -2.27 19.79
N ILE A 153 -11.35 -2.11 19.04
CA ILE A 153 -12.06 -0.83 18.88
C ILE A 153 -13.51 -0.94 19.37
N VAL A 154 -14.22 -1.98 18.92
CA VAL A 154 -15.63 -2.18 19.27
C VAL A 154 -15.76 -2.66 20.72
N GLY A 155 -16.66 -2.03 21.47
CA GLY A 155 -16.95 -2.38 22.87
C GLY A 155 -15.88 -1.97 23.89
N GLN A 156 -14.94 -1.10 23.50
CA GLN A 156 -13.88 -0.61 24.42
C GLN A 156 -14.34 0.59 25.24
#